data_0fefa681d4c3d337bf8a0fd44cb9fb78
#
_entry.id   0fefa681d4c3d337bf8a0fd44cb9fb78
#
_cell.length_a   1.000
_cell.length_b   1.000
_cell.length_c   1.000
_cell.angle_alpha   90.00
_cell.angle_beta   90.00
_cell.angle_gamma   90.00
#
_symmetry.space_group_name_H-M   'P 1'
#
loop_
_entity.id
_entity.type
_entity.pdbx_description
1 polymer ?
#
loop_
_entity_poly.entity_id
_entity_poly.type
_entity_poly.pdbx_seq_one_letter_code
_entity_poly.pdbx_strand_id
1 'polypeptide(L)'
;YLINKKKISSEEILKLINLSENYELSELIDNCLAKNKKKVTNILNENNYNSDDCIIILRTFLSKAKRILKLAVQLEQNKDIYKTINSARPPVFWKDKEIVKIQLNKWKPNQIKKLINDISNIELEIKNNYNNSILLITNFIFEQSYTEINN
;
A
#
# COMPACT_ATOMS: atom_id res chain seq x y z
N TYR A 1 28.08 33.31 3.61
CA TYR A 1 27.34 32.37 4.38
C TYR A 1 28.03 31.06 4.36
N LEU A 2 28.45 30.83 5.48
CA LEU A 2 29.01 29.57 5.74
C LEU A 2 27.92 28.62 5.95
N ILE A 3 27.78 28.01 4.99
CA ILE A 3 27.32 26.72 4.98
C ILE A 3 27.98 25.98 6.08
N ASN A 4 27.28 25.85 7.17
CA ASN A 4 27.48 24.71 8.02
C ASN A 4 27.14 23.49 7.22
N LYS A 5 28.12 23.01 6.50
CA LYS A 5 28.08 21.64 5.99
C LYS A 5 28.12 20.74 7.22
N LYS A 6 26.97 20.54 7.82
CA LYS A 6 26.76 19.38 8.67
C LYS A 6 27.17 18.18 7.83
N LYS A 7 28.26 17.54 8.22
CA LYS A 7 28.56 16.23 7.71
C LYS A 7 27.36 15.37 8.07
N ILE A 8 26.59 15.01 7.07
CA ILE A 8 25.49 14.07 7.22
C ILE A 8 26.12 12.77 7.68
N SER A 9 25.75 12.29 8.86
CA SER A 9 26.25 11.04 9.39
C SER A 9 25.74 9.86 8.55
N SER A 10 26.46 8.74 8.58
CA SER A 10 26.02 7.51 7.91
C SER A 10 24.64 7.08 8.38
N GLU A 11 24.30 7.31 9.64
CA GLU A 11 22.99 7.01 10.22
C GLU A 11 21.88 7.89 9.64
N GLU A 12 22.15 9.19 9.43
CA GLU A 12 21.20 10.12 8.82
C GLU A 12 20.94 9.78 7.36
N ILE A 13 22.00 9.41 6.61
CA ILE A 13 21.86 8.94 5.23
C ILE A 13 21.01 7.67 5.18
N LEU A 14 21.26 6.71 6.08
CA LEU A 14 20.51 5.46 6.15
C LEU A 14 19.03 5.71 6.44
N LYS A 15 18.71 6.63 7.38
CA LYS A 15 17.34 7.04 7.67
C LYS A 15 16.65 7.66 6.46
N LEU A 16 17.33 8.51 5.70
CA LEU A 16 16.80 9.12 4.48
C LEU A 16 16.52 8.08 3.40
N ILE A 17 17.40 7.11 3.21
CA ILE A 17 17.23 6.01 2.27
C ILE A 17 16.02 5.17 2.68
N ASN A 18 15.89 4.78 3.96
CA ASN A 18 14.76 4.00 4.47
C ASN A 18 13.43 4.75 4.32
N LEU A 19 13.39 6.05 4.55
CA LEU A 19 12.20 6.88 4.35
C LEU A 19 11.78 6.92 2.88
N SER A 20 12.74 7.05 1.95
CA SER A 20 12.48 7.04 0.51
C SER A 20 11.94 5.68 0.06
N GLU A 21 12.55 4.59 0.46
CA GLU A 21 12.09 3.22 0.16
C GLU A 21 10.68 2.97 0.71
N ASN A 22 10.40 3.35 1.96
CA ASN A 22 9.08 3.22 2.56
C ASN A 22 8.02 4.06 1.84
N TYR A 23 8.38 5.24 1.34
CA TYR A 23 7.47 6.05 0.53
C TYR A 23 7.11 5.36 -0.78
N GLU A 24 8.08 4.81 -1.48
CA GLU A 24 7.88 4.09 -2.75
C GLU A 24 7.01 2.84 -2.56
N LEU A 25 7.26 2.06 -1.50
CA LEU A 25 6.43 0.91 -1.14
C LEU A 25 5.00 1.34 -0.81
N SER A 26 4.85 2.42 -0.09
CA SER A 26 3.54 3.01 0.23
C SER A 26 2.79 3.42 -1.03
N GLU A 27 3.47 4.09 -1.97
CA GLU A 27 2.91 4.51 -3.25
C GLU A 27 2.50 3.31 -4.12
N LEU A 28 3.31 2.26 -4.14
CA LEU A 28 2.99 1.01 -4.84
C LEU A 28 1.66 0.43 -4.36
N ILE A 29 1.49 0.30 -3.06
CA ILE A 29 0.28 -0.29 -2.48
C ILE A 29 -0.93 0.62 -2.65
N ASP A 30 -0.79 1.93 -2.49
CA ASP A 30 -1.87 2.89 -2.72
C ASP A 30 -2.39 2.82 -4.15
N ASN A 31 -1.52 2.71 -5.13
CA ASN A 31 -1.89 2.58 -6.54
C ASN A 31 -2.47 1.19 -6.87
N CYS A 32 -1.99 0.14 -6.22
CA CYS A 32 -2.56 -1.20 -6.32
C CYS A 32 -4.02 -1.21 -5.83
N LEU A 33 -4.29 -0.65 -4.66
CA LEU A 33 -5.63 -0.52 -4.10
C LEU A 33 -6.53 0.42 -4.91
N ALA A 34 -5.96 1.42 -5.57
CA ALA A 34 -6.68 2.32 -6.48
C ALA A 34 -6.92 1.70 -7.87
N LYS A 35 -6.46 0.47 -8.12
CA LYS A 35 -6.54 -0.21 -9.42
C LYS A 35 -5.84 0.55 -10.56
N ASN A 36 -4.79 1.28 -10.24
CA ASN A 36 -3.97 2.01 -11.21
C ASN A 36 -2.87 1.12 -11.78
N LYS A 37 -3.22 0.28 -12.73
CA LYS A 37 -2.36 -0.73 -13.38
C LYS A 37 -1.06 -0.12 -13.92
N LYS A 38 -1.18 1.01 -14.62
CA LYS A 38 -0.04 1.69 -15.25
C LYS A 38 0.99 2.14 -14.23
N LYS A 39 0.54 2.78 -13.16
CA LYS A 39 1.42 3.27 -12.10
C LYS A 39 2.08 2.12 -11.34
N VAL A 40 1.32 1.06 -11.04
CA VAL A 40 1.86 -0.16 -10.40
C VAL A 40 2.96 -0.79 -11.26
N THR A 41 2.72 -0.95 -12.55
CA THR A 41 3.70 -1.50 -13.49
C THR A 41 4.96 -0.64 -13.54
N ASN A 42 4.82 0.68 -13.62
CA ASN A 42 5.96 1.59 -13.64
C ASN A 42 6.80 1.49 -12.36
N ILE A 43 6.15 1.51 -11.19
CA ILE A 43 6.85 1.41 -9.90
C ILE A 43 7.60 0.08 -9.79
N LEU A 44 6.98 -1.04 -10.17
CA LEU A 44 7.62 -2.35 -10.14
C LEU A 44 8.80 -2.46 -11.11
N ASN A 45 8.74 -1.80 -12.26
CA ASN A 45 9.83 -1.80 -13.25
C ASN A 45 10.99 -0.88 -12.86
N GLU A 46 10.71 0.23 -12.17
CA GLU A 46 11.71 1.21 -11.77
C GLU A 46 12.48 0.80 -10.50
N ASN A 47 11.93 -0.10 -9.70
CA ASN A 47 12.50 -0.51 -8.42
C ASN A 47 12.90 -1.97 -8.41
N ASN A 48 14.07 -2.24 -7.83
CA ASN A 48 14.56 -3.59 -7.61
C ASN A 48 14.29 -4.00 -6.16
N TYR A 49 13.16 -4.66 -5.95
CA TYR A 49 12.82 -5.20 -4.63
C TYR A 49 13.57 -6.51 -4.37
N ASN A 50 13.97 -6.70 -3.12
CA ASN A 50 14.56 -7.95 -2.63
C ASN A 50 13.58 -8.74 -1.75
N SER A 51 14.00 -9.90 -1.30
CA SER A 51 13.14 -10.78 -0.50
C SER A 51 12.75 -10.16 0.86
N ASP A 52 13.61 -9.33 1.45
CA ASP A 52 13.31 -8.66 2.73
C ASP A 52 12.25 -7.58 2.54
N ASP A 53 12.23 -6.91 1.39
CA ASP A 53 11.20 -5.93 1.05
C ASP A 53 9.81 -6.56 0.98
N CYS A 54 9.72 -7.84 0.61
CA CYS A 54 8.44 -8.54 0.49
C CYS A 54 7.63 -8.54 1.78
N ILE A 55 8.29 -8.71 2.92
CA ILE A 55 7.62 -8.68 4.23
C ILE A 55 7.11 -7.26 4.54
N ILE A 56 7.91 -6.24 4.21
CA ILE A 56 7.52 -4.83 4.41
C ILE A 56 6.34 -4.49 3.50
N ILE A 57 6.36 -4.92 2.25
CA ILE A 57 5.25 -4.76 1.29
C ILE A 57 3.97 -5.37 1.85
N LEU A 58 4.01 -6.61 2.32
CA LEU A 58 2.83 -7.28 2.87
C LEU A 58 2.27 -6.59 4.12
N ARG A 59 3.13 -6.16 5.03
CA ARG A 59 2.71 -5.42 6.23
C ARG A 59 2.08 -4.08 5.87
N THR A 60 2.66 -3.37 4.92
CA THR A 60 2.11 -2.12 4.40
C THR A 60 0.76 -2.35 3.73
N PHE A 61 0.66 -3.40 2.93
CA PHE A 61 -0.59 -3.79 2.28
C PHE A 61 -1.68 -4.10 3.29
N LEU A 62 -1.37 -4.93 4.28
CA LEU A 62 -2.31 -5.30 5.34
C LEU A 62 -2.80 -4.07 6.13
N SER A 63 -1.89 -3.18 6.50
CA SER A 63 -2.23 -1.96 7.23
C SER A 63 -3.16 -1.05 6.44
N LYS A 64 -2.86 -0.84 5.15
CA LYS A 64 -3.68 -0.01 4.26
C LYS A 64 -5.04 -0.66 3.97
N ALA A 65 -5.08 -1.97 3.73
CA ALA A 65 -6.32 -2.71 3.53
C ALA A 65 -7.26 -2.62 4.75
N LYS A 66 -6.72 -2.76 5.97
CA LYS A 66 -7.48 -2.58 7.20
C LYS A 66 -8.03 -1.17 7.36
N ARG A 67 -7.25 -0.15 7.01
CA ARG A 67 -7.71 1.24 7.00
C ARG A 67 -8.88 1.43 6.04
N ILE A 68 -8.74 0.96 4.80
CA ILE A 68 -9.81 1.05 3.79
C ILE A 68 -11.04 0.26 4.21
N LEU A 69 -10.89 -0.92 4.82
CA LEU A 69 -12.03 -1.68 5.36
C LEU A 69 -12.82 -0.86 6.39
N LYS A 70 -12.13 -0.25 7.33
CA LYS A 70 -12.77 0.59 8.36
C LYS A 70 -13.55 1.74 7.73
N LEU A 71 -12.94 2.43 6.76
CA LEU A 71 -13.59 3.55 6.06
C LEU A 71 -14.75 3.07 5.16
N ALA A 72 -14.61 1.94 4.50
CA ALA A 72 -15.66 1.37 3.65
C ALA A 72 -16.91 0.99 4.47
N VAL A 73 -16.72 0.41 5.64
CA VAL A 73 -17.83 0.11 6.58
C VAL A 73 -18.52 1.40 7.05
N GLN A 74 -17.76 2.43 7.40
CA GLN A 74 -18.33 3.74 7.78
C GLN A 74 -19.09 4.40 6.62
N LEU A 75 -18.56 4.26 5.39
CA LEU A 75 -19.20 4.79 4.18
C LEU A 75 -20.56 4.11 3.91
N GLU A 76 -20.68 2.81 4.14
CA GLU A 76 -21.96 2.10 4.01
C GLU A 76 -23.02 2.63 5.00
N GLN A 77 -22.58 3.06 6.17
CA GLN A 77 -23.48 3.59 7.20
C GLN A 77 -23.93 5.03 6.94
N ASN A 78 -23.01 5.92 6.59
CA ASN A 78 -23.28 7.35 6.45
C ASN A 78 -23.52 7.82 5.01
N LYS A 79 -23.12 7.00 4.03
CA LYS A 79 -23.28 7.25 2.57
C LYS A 79 -22.66 8.55 2.04
N ASP A 80 -21.74 9.14 2.82
CA ASP A 80 -21.05 10.38 2.47
C ASP A 80 -19.53 10.15 2.52
N ILE A 81 -18.92 10.09 1.35
CA ILE A 81 -17.49 9.77 1.20
C ILE A 81 -16.58 10.88 1.79
N TYR A 82 -16.98 12.13 1.63
CA TYR A 82 -16.19 13.25 2.16
C TYR A 82 -16.24 13.30 3.68
N LYS A 83 -17.43 13.10 4.25
CA LYS A 83 -17.60 13.00 5.68
C LYS A 83 -16.81 11.82 6.26
N THR A 84 -16.85 10.67 5.59
CA THR A 84 -16.12 9.48 6.01
C THR A 84 -14.61 9.74 6.04
N ILE A 85 -14.05 10.31 4.99
CA ILE A 85 -12.62 10.59 4.89
C ILE A 85 -12.19 11.65 5.91
N ASN A 86 -12.97 12.74 6.03
CA ASN A 86 -12.63 13.85 6.92
C ASN A 86 -12.79 13.53 8.41
N SER A 87 -13.65 12.59 8.77
CA SER A 87 -13.85 12.13 10.15
C SER A 87 -13.00 10.92 10.54
N ALA A 88 -12.16 10.43 9.64
CA ALA A 88 -11.30 9.27 9.88
C ALA A 88 -10.41 9.43 11.12
N ARG A 89 -10.26 8.34 11.88
CA ARG A 89 -9.34 8.27 13.03
C ARG A 89 -8.53 6.97 12.95
N PRO A 90 -7.20 7.05 12.82
CA PRO A 90 -6.39 8.27 12.69
C PRO A 90 -6.71 9.06 11.39
N PRO A 91 -6.44 10.38 11.37
CA PRO A 91 -6.79 11.22 10.22
C PRO A 91 -6.09 10.75 8.93
N VAL A 92 -6.79 10.85 7.81
CA VAL A 92 -6.18 10.66 6.50
C VAL A 92 -5.36 11.91 6.17
N PHE A 93 -4.09 11.70 5.81
CA PHE A 93 -3.22 12.79 5.41
C PHE A 93 -3.81 13.51 4.19
N TRP A 94 -3.76 14.83 4.17
CA TRP A 94 -4.45 15.62 3.16
C TRP A 94 -4.04 15.29 1.71
N LYS A 95 -2.77 14.90 1.48
CA LYS A 95 -2.27 14.46 0.17
C LYS A 95 -2.85 13.10 -0.27
N ASP A 96 -3.26 12.28 0.69
CA ASP A 96 -3.77 10.93 0.42
C ASP A 96 -5.29 10.89 0.22
N LYS A 97 -6.00 11.99 0.50
CA LYS A 97 -7.47 11.99 0.47
C LYS A 97 -8.05 11.60 -0.88
N GLU A 98 -7.44 12.08 -1.97
CA GLU A 98 -7.92 11.76 -3.32
C GLU A 98 -7.71 10.29 -3.67
N ILE A 99 -6.55 9.72 -3.35
CA ILE A 99 -6.32 8.29 -3.62
C ILE A 99 -7.18 7.39 -2.74
N VAL A 100 -7.40 7.76 -1.48
CA VAL A 100 -8.30 7.04 -0.58
C VAL A 100 -9.74 7.08 -1.10
N LYS A 101 -10.19 8.20 -1.64
CA LYS A 101 -11.50 8.32 -2.29
C LYS A 101 -11.63 7.35 -3.48
N ILE A 102 -10.61 7.28 -4.33
CA ILE A 102 -10.58 6.34 -5.45
C ILE A 102 -10.65 4.89 -4.93
N GLN A 103 -9.86 4.56 -3.92
CA GLN A 103 -9.84 3.22 -3.31
C GLN A 103 -11.22 2.84 -2.75
N LEU A 104 -11.88 3.74 -2.02
CA LEU A 104 -13.23 3.50 -1.47
C LEU A 104 -14.28 3.29 -2.55
N ASN A 105 -14.12 3.88 -3.72
CA ASN A 105 -15.00 3.64 -4.87
C ASN A 105 -14.75 2.30 -5.57
N LYS A 106 -13.56 1.71 -5.37
CA LYS A 106 -13.16 0.44 -6.02
C LYS A 106 -13.46 -0.79 -5.18
N TRP A 107 -13.61 -0.65 -3.87
CA TRP A 107 -13.67 -1.77 -2.95
C TRP A 107 -14.90 -1.73 -2.05
N LYS A 108 -15.63 -2.84 -2.02
CA LYS A 108 -16.68 -3.09 -1.02
C LYS A 108 -16.08 -3.79 0.21
N PRO A 109 -16.68 -3.65 1.41
CA PRO A 109 -16.15 -4.27 2.64
C PRO A 109 -15.85 -5.75 2.51
N ASN A 110 -16.73 -6.53 1.89
CA ASN A 110 -16.51 -7.98 1.72
C ASN A 110 -15.32 -8.32 0.83
N GLN A 111 -15.07 -7.51 -0.19
CA GLN A 111 -13.92 -7.69 -1.07
C GLN A 111 -12.61 -7.36 -0.34
N ILE A 112 -12.60 -6.34 0.52
CA ILE A 112 -11.45 -6.00 1.32
C ILE A 112 -11.17 -7.07 2.38
N LYS A 113 -12.20 -7.64 3.00
CA LYS A 113 -12.05 -8.77 3.91
C LYS A 113 -11.39 -9.97 3.23
N LYS A 114 -11.82 -10.28 2.01
CA LYS A 114 -11.18 -11.32 1.19
C LYS A 114 -9.72 -10.97 0.90
N LEU A 115 -9.44 -9.74 0.49
CA LEU A 115 -8.08 -9.27 0.25
C LEU A 115 -7.18 -9.42 1.48
N ILE A 116 -7.66 -9.07 2.66
CA ILE A 116 -6.92 -9.23 3.93
C ILE A 116 -6.59 -10.70 4.18
N ASN A 117 -7.52 -11.60 3.90
CA ASN A 117 -7.30 -13.04 4.00
C ASN A 117 -6.25 -13.54 2.99
N ASP A 118 -6.34 -13.06 1.76
CA ASP A 118 -5.39 -13.41 0.69
C ASP A 118 -3.98 -12.89 1.01
N ILE A 119 -3.84 -11.70 1.59
CA ILE A 119 -2.55 -11.17 2.09
C ILE A 119 -1.94 -12.10 3.15
N SER A 120 -2.76 -12.58 4.08
CA SER A 120 -2.30 -13.51 5.13
C SER A 120 -1.85 -14.85 4.54
N ASN A 121 -2.53 -15.35 3.53
CA ASN A 121 -2.14 -16.58 2.82
C ASN A 121 -0.82 -16.42 2.06
N ILE A 122 -0.64 -15.30 1.36
CA ILE A 122 0.62 -14.99 0.66
C ILE A 122 1.78 -14.86 1.66
N GLU A 123 1.54 -14.26 2.83
CA GLU A 123 2.56 -14.19 3.88
C GLU A 123 3.02 -15.58 4.32
N LEU A 124 2.11 -16.52 4.50
CA LEU A 124 2.45 -17.91 4.83
C LEU A 124 3.22 -18.59 3.70
N GLU A 125 2.82 -18.41 2.46
CA GLU A 125 3.51 -18.95 1.30
C GLU A 125 4.95 -18.43 1.20
N ILE A 126 5.16 -17.15 1.41
CA ILE A 126 6.49 -16.51 1.39
C ILE A 126 7.38 -17.06 2.51
N LYS A 127 6.84 -17.23 3.71
CA LYS A 127 7.58 -17.82 4.83
C LYS A 127 8.01 -19.26 4.56
N ASN A 128 7.19 -20.02 3.86
CA ASN A 128 7.48 -21.41 3.50
C ASN A 128 8.37 -21.53 2.26
N ASN A 129 8.41 -20.53 1.42
CA ASN A 129 9.14 -20.53 0.16
C ASN A 129 9.80 -19.17 -0.11
N TYR A 130 10.75 -18.83 0.77
CA TYR A 130 11.41 -17.53 0.79
C TYR A 130 12.12 -17.18 -0.53
N ASN A 131 12.71 -18.19 -1.22
CA ASN A 131 13.42 -17.97 -2.48
C ASN A 131 12.53 -17.48 -3.62
N ASN A 132 11.22 -17.74 -3.56
CA ASN A 132 10.23 -17.30 -4.56
C ASN A 132 9.39 -16.10 -4.10
N SER A 133 9.78 -15.45 -3.00
CA SER A 133 8.97 -14.36 -2.41
C SER A 133 8.72 -13.20 -3.35
N ILE A 134 9.72 -12.78 -4.12
CA ILE A 134 9.57 -11.68 -5.09
C ILE A 134 8.56 -12.03 -6.17
N LEU A 135 8.63 -13.25 -6.72
CA LEU A 135 7.69 -13.72 -7.73
C LEU A 135 6.26 -13.79 -7.17
N LEU A 136 6.09 -14.35 -5.97
CA LEU A 136 4.79 -14.47 -5.31
C LEU A 136 4.16 -13.10 -5.05
N ILE A 137 4.91 -12.17 -4.49
CA ILE A 137 4.38 -10.84 -4.15
C ILE A 137 4.10 -10.00 -5.41
N THR A 138 4.96 -10.09 -6.41
CA THR A 138 4.79 -9.36 -7.68
C THR A 138 3.52 -9.85 -8.39
N ASN A 139 3.32 -11.16 -8.50
CA ASN A 139 2.11 -11.73 -9.08
C ASN A 139 0.86 -11.32 -8.29
N PHE A 140 0.92 -11.37 -6.97
CA PHE A 140 -0.20 -10.96 -6.12
C PHE A 140 -0.56 -9.49 -6.32
N ILE A 141 0.42 -8.58 -6.35
CA ILE A 141 0.19 -7.14 -6.59
C ILE A 141 -0.44 -6.92 -7.97
N PHE A 142 0.06 -7.60 -9.02
CA PHE A 142 -0.55 -7.52 -10.35
C PHE A 142 -1.99 -8.00 -10.34
N GLU A 143 -2.27 -9.16 -9.78
CA GLU A 143 -3.63 -9.69 -9.68
C GLU A 143 -4.57 -8.69 -9.01
N GLN A 144 -4.18 -8.12 -7.87
CA GLN A 144 -5.01 -7.15 -7.15
C GLN A 144 -5.22 -5.86 -7.93
N SER A 145 -4.25 -5.40 -8.71
CA SER A 145 -4.37 -4.19 -9.53
C SER A 145 -5.15 -4.41 -10.83
N TYR A 146 -5.23 -5.65 -11.31
CA TYR A 146 -5.90 -6.01 -12.58
C TYR A 146 -7.31 -6.56 -12.41
N THR A 147 -7.66 -7.05 -11.23
CA THR A 147 -9.01 -7.61 -11.02
C THR A 147 -10.06 -6.51 -11.21
N GLU A 148 -10.74 -6.52 -12.35
CA GLU A 148 -11.97 -5.74 -12.51
C GLU A 148 -13.00 -6.34 -11.56
N ILE A 149 -13.60 -5.49 -10.76
CA ILE A 149 -14.71 -5.89 -9.92
C ILE A 149 -15.88 -6.08 -10.86
N ASN A 150 -16.11 -7.32 -11.28
CA ASN A 150 -17.38 -7.68 -11.91
C ASN A 150 -18.50 -7.40 -10.90
N ASN A 151 -19.36 -6.46 -11.27
CA ASN A 151 -20.56 -6.09 -10.52
C ASN A 151 -21.52 -7.27 -10.38
#